data_ce1ed12236ad665b497aa975e52ca980
#
_entry.id   ce1ed12236ad665b497aa975e52ca980
#
_cell.length_a   1.000
_cell.length_b   1.000
_cell.length_c   1.000
_cell.angle_alpha   90.00
_cell.angle_beta   90.00
_cell.angle_gamma   90.00
#
_symmetry.space_group_name_H-M   'P 1'
#
loop_
_entity.id
_entity.type
_entity.pdbx_description
1 polymer ?
#
loop_
_entity_poly.entity_id
_entity_poly.type
_entity_poly.pdbx_seq_one_letter_code
_entity_poly.pdbx_strand_id
1 'polypeptide(L)'
;MKKTTLLFCFCAFCFCVSQAQLKNADDVQKELATENKDTIAWSYGGIFDIGFNEGFLHNWSAGGEVASLTINSIFSGHLDRLHGRAVWSNNLDMTYGLYYAYSTGFVPHKTDDRIDFTSKYGYRVDTVKNFYLTGLFNFKSQFTKGYDYTNPNWENAPTSDFLTPGYFTIAAGGEYRKGSDISFFLSPLAGRITLASKDYTSQSPQGAFGVDYNKTVLYQFGAYFSGRYTWNINKKMVFKTRLDMYSNYLAKDTKDSVGNIVKRDNPSNISFLFDNLYSYKISKSMNLTLGATFIYDNSIPYIKTYKNQAGVEVLKNNPGDWLGWLQVKQLFTLGMEYKF
;
A
#
# COMPACT_ATOMS: atom_id res chain seq x y z
N MET A 1 -10.83 -46.39 -3.99
CA MET A 1 -9.43 -46.12 -4.32
C MET A 1 -9.30 -45.17 -5.53
N LYS A 2 -9.74 -43.91 -5.45
CA LYS A 2 -9.56 -42.91 -6.54
C LYS A 2 -9.46 -41.44 -6.03
N LYS A 3 -9.06 -41.22 -4.78
CA LYS A 3 -8.95 -39.86 -4.19
C LYS A 3 -7.52 -39.43 -3.80
N THR A 4 -6.53 -40.29 -3.98
CA THR A 4 -5.13 -40.02 -3.57
C THR A 4 -4.23 -39.54 -4.72
N THR A 5 -4.69 -39.57 -5.97
CA THR A 5 -3.88 -39.23 -7.14
C THR A 5 -3.88 -37.73 -7.48
N LEU A 6 -4.83 -36.96 -6.95
CA LEU A 6 -4.94 -35.52 -7.26
C LEU A 6 -4.00 -34.64 -6.42
N LEU A 7 -3.60 -35.10 -5.25
CA LEU A 7 -2.69 -34.36 -4.36
C LEU A 7 -1.21 -34.46 -4.83
N PHE A 8 -0.86 -35.52 -5.55
CA PHE A 8 0.52 -35.73 -6.03
C PHE A 8 0.86 -34.95 -7.31
N CYS A 9 -0.15 -34.57 -8.13
CA CYS A 9 0.08 -33.77 -9.32
C CYS A 9 0.36 -32.28 -9.03
N PHE A 10 -0.09 -31.75 -7.89
CA PHE A 10 0.17 -30.35 -7.51
C PHE A 10 1.62 -30.15 -7.03
N CYS A 11 2.22 -31.17 -6.41
CA CYS A 11 3.62 -31.12 -6.00
C CYS A 11 4.63 -31.34 -7.14
N ALA A 12 4.23 -31.98 -8.25
CA ALA A 12 5.14 -32.26 -9.35
C ALA A 12 5.34 -31.09 -10.32
N PHE A 13 4.45 -30.08 -10.32
CA PHE A 13 4.56 -28.90 -11.18
C PHE A 13 5.58 -27.86 -10.66
N CYS A 14 6.04 -27.99 -9.42
CA CYS A 14 7.02 -27.06 -8.81
C CYS A 14 8.49 -27.40 -9.08
N PHE A 15 8.81 -28.46 -9.84
CA PHE A 15 10.21 -28.93 -9.97
C PHE A 15 10.91 -28.54 -11.28
N CYS A 16 10.27 -27.83 -12.20
CA CYS A 16 10.89 -27.41 -13.44
C CYS A 16 10.99 -25.87 -13.56
N VAL A 17 11.67 -25.21 -12.64
CA VAL A 17 12.13 -23.84 -12.87
C VAL A 17 13.64 -23.83 -12.83
N SER A 18 14.22 -23.70 -14.04
CA SER A 18 15.64 -23.50 -14.29
C SER A 18 16.22 -22.42 -13.41
N GLN A 19 17.40 -22.68 -12.86
CA GLN A 19 18.22 -21.71 -12.11
C GLN A 19 18.61 -20.55 -13.05
N ALA A 20 17.78 -19.53 -13.14
CA ALA A 20 18.27 -18.23 -13.54
C ALA A 20 19.08 -17.70 -12.35
N GLN A 21 20.39 -17.63 -12.50
CA GLN A 21 21.26 -16.96 -11.55
C GLN A 21 20.83 -15.49 -11.48
N LEU A 22 20.17 -15.14 -10.38
CA LEU A 22 19.92 -13.73 -10.03
C LEU A 22 21.29 -13.07 -9.86
N LYS A 23 21.68 -12.20 -10.78
CA LYS A 23 22.74 -11.22 -10.51
C LYS A 23 22.26 -10.40 -9.31
N ASN A 24 23.02 -10.46 -8.22
CA ASN A 24 22.74 -9.63 -7.04
C ASN A 24 22.74 -8.15 -7.47
N ALA A 25 21.89 -7.34 -6.86
CA ALA A 25 21.90 -5.88 -7.07
C ALA A 25 23.29 -5.26 -6.88
N ASP A 26 24.13 -5.87 -6.01
CA ASP A 26 25.53 -5.49 -5.82
C ASP A 26 26.41 -5.77 -7.03
N ASP A 27 26.17 -6.84 -7.78
CA ASP A 27 26.95 -7.16 -9.00
C ASP A 27 26.57 -6.20 -10.13
N VAL A 28 25.29 -5.85 -10.25
CA VAL A 28 24.83 -4.82 -11.19
C VAL A 28 25.41 -3.46 -10.80
N GLN A 29 25.51 -3.14 -9.51
CA GLN A 29 26.14 -1.89 -9.05
C GLN A 29 27.65 -1.84 -9.30
N LYS A 30 28.36 -2.95 -9.17
CA LYS A 30 29.79 -3.02 -9.53
C LYS A 30 30.02 -2.83 -11.05
N GLU A 31 29.16 -3.42 -11.88
CA GLU A 31 29.16 -3.18 -13.33
C GLU A 31 28.79 -1.71 -13.67
N LEU A 32 27.90 -1.09 -12.89
CA LEU A 32 27.49 0.31 -13.06
C LEU A 32 28.55 1.32 -12.56
N ALA A 33 29.44 0.90 -11.65
CA ALA A 33 30.54 1.72 -11.14
C ALA A 33 31.75 1.79 -12.08
N THR A 34 31.88 0.85 -13.03
CA THR A 34 32.84 0.93 -14.12
C THR A 34 32.32 1.88 -15.20
N GLU A 35 32.97 3.04 -15.34
CA GLU A 35 32.65 4.10 -16.29
C GLU A 35 32.70 3.61 -17.75
N ASN A 36 31.61 3.06 -18.25
CA ASN A 36 31.36 2.96 -19.67
C ASN A 36 30.14 3.81 -20.03
N LYS A 37 30.40 4.95 -20.70
CA LYS A 37 29.46 6.03 -20.97
C LYS A 37 28.23 5.66 -21.81
N ASP A 38 28.17 4.46 -22.41
CA ASP A 38 27.15 4.10 -23.39
C ASP A 38 26.40 2.79 -23.08
N THR A 39 26.58 2.19 -21.91
CA THR A 39 25.93 0.92 -21.59
C THR A 39 24.56 1.17 -20.97
N ILE A 40 23.50 0.78 -21.68
CA ILE A 40 22.15 0.74 -21.14
C ILE A 40 22.07 -0.52 -20.27
N ALA A 41 21.94 -0.34 -18.96
CA ALA A 41 21.72 -1.44 -18.02
C ALA A 41 20.28 -1.48 -17.57
N TRP A 42 19.67 -2.66 -17.65
CA TRP A 42 18.36 -2.97 -17.07
C TRP A 42 18.54 -3.85 -15.85
N SER A 43 17.82 -3.51 -14.79
CA SER A 43 17.67 -4.33 -13.58
C SER A 43 16.21 -4.54 -13.32
N TYR A 44 15.81 -5.76 -13.11
CA TYR A 44 14.45 -6.10 -12.74
C TYR A 44 14.46 -7.21 -11.69
N GLY A 45 13.38 -7.30 -10.96
CA GLY A 45 13.18 -8.36 -10.00
C GLY A 45 11.92 -8.14 -9.20
N GLY A 46 11.54 -9.15 -8.46
CA GLY A 46 10.35 -9.06 -7.64
C GLY A 46 10.18 -10.24 -6.70
N ILE A 47 9.16 -10.10 -5.89
CA ILE A 47 8.71 -11.11 -4.94
C ILE A 47 7.22 -11.28 -5.14
N PHE A 48 6.78 -12.52 -5.26
CA PHE A 48 5.39 -12.91 -5.07
C PHE A 48 5.31 -13.82 -3.85
N ASP A 49 4.47 -13.46 -2.91
CA ASP A 49 4.24 -14.20 -1.67
C ASP A 49 2.75 -14.52 -1.56
N ILE A 50 2.42 -15.76 -1.21
CA ILE A 50 1.08 -16.19 -0.89
C ILE A 50 1.09 -16.92 0.44
N GLY A 51 0.32 -16.44 1.39
CA GLY A 51 0.20 -16.99 2.72
C GLY A 51 -1.21 -17.45 3.05
N PHE A 52 -1.27 -18.52 3.81
CA PHE A 52 -2.51 -19.11 4.29
C PHE A 52 -2.49 -19.21 5.81
N ASN A 53 -3.63 -18.95 6.42
CA ASN A 53 -3.85 -19.19 7.83
C ASN A 53 -5.22 -19.86 7.98
N GLU A 54 -5.25 -21.05 8.60
CA GLU A 54 -6.45 -21.87 8.80
C GLU A 54 -6.65 -22.10 10.30
N GLY A 55 -7.90 -22.00 10.74
CA GLY A 55 -8.34 -22.38 12.09
C GLY A 55 -9.56 -23.29 12.03
N PHE A 56 -9.54 -24.36 12.83
CA PHE A 56 -10.67 -25.28 12.96
C PHE A 56 -10.86 -25.67 14.42
N LEU A 57 -12.09 -25.55 14.92
CA LEU A 57 -12.47 -25.93 16.28
C LEU A 57 -13.59 -27.00 16.25
N HIS A 58 -13.41 -28.06 16.99
CA HIS A 58 -14.44 -29.08 17.17
C HIS A 58 -14.66 -29.35 18.66
N ASN A 59 -15.90 -29.22 19.13
CA ASN A 59 -16.29 -29.41 20.55
C ASN A 59 -15.44 -28.53 21.52
N TRP A 60 -15.06 -27.34 21.09
CA TRP A 60 -14.23 -26.41 21.86
C TRP A 60 -15.10 -25.57 22.79
N SER A 61 -15.05 -25.85 24.11
CA SER A 61 -15.96 -25.24 25.10
C SER A 61 -15.66 -23.76 25.41
N ALA A 62 -14.45 -23.28 25.12
CA ALA A 62 -14.07 -21.91 25.39
C ALA A 62 -14.61 -20.88 24.36
N GLY A 63 -15.35 -21.37 23.33
CA GLY A 63 -15.83 -20.50 22.25
C GLY A 63 -14.76 -20.18 21.21
N GLY A 64 -15.16 -19.51 20.14
CA GLY A 64 -14.30 -19.09 19.02
C GLY A 64 -14.93 -19.40 17.67
N GLU A 65 -14.25 -19.05 16.59
CA GLU A 65 -14.67 -19.34 15.21
C GLU A 65 -14.49 -20.83 14.91
N VAL A 66 -15.57 -21.52 14.51
CA VAL A 66 -15.57 -22.98 14.26
C VAL A 66 -14.61 -23.35 13.14
N ALA A 67 -14.61 -22.57 12.05
CA ALA A 67 -13.65 -22.73 10.97
C ALA A 67 -13.39 -21.39 10.32
N SER A 68 -12.13 -21.10 10.02
CA SER A 68 -11.73 -19.90 9.31
C SER A 68 -10.55 -20.15 8.38
N LEU A 69 -10.49 -19.38 7.29
CA LEU A 69 -9.39 -19.40 6.34
C LEU A 69 -9.06 -17.97 5.96
N THR A 70 -7.80 -17.58 6.12
CA THR A 70 -7.27 -16.31 5.61
C THR A 70 -6.28 -16.59 4.49
N ILE A 71 -6.44 -15.91 3.37
CA ILE A 71 -5.53 -15.96 2.22
C ILE A 71 -5.00 -14.54 2.01
N ASN A 72 -3.67 -14.40 2.01
CA ASN A 72 -3.02 -13.12 1.71
C ASN A 72 -2.04 -13.30 0.56
N SER A 73 -2.04 -12.37 -0.38
CA SER A 73 -1.06 -12.32 -1.46
C SER A 73 -0.36 -10.95 -1.48
N ILE A 74 0.94 -10.98 -1.72
CA ILE A 74 1.79 -9.80 -1.84
C ILE A 74 2.59 -9.94 -3.12
N PHE A 75 2.57 -8.91 -3.95
CA PHE A 75 3.46 -8.76 -5.08
C PHE A 75 4.24 -7.46 -4.91
N SER A 76 5.57 -7.53 -5.08
CA SER A 76 6.44 -6.36 -5.10
C SER A 76 7.46 -6.55 -6.22
N GLY A 77 7.36 -5.75 -7.26
CA GLY A 77 8.23 -5.82 -8.44
C GLY A 77 8.89 -4.49 -8.74
N HIS A 78 10.09 -4.54 -9.30
CA HIS A 78 10.80 -3.36 -9.79
C HIS A 78 11.38 -3.60 -11.17
N LEU A 79 11.46 -2.50 -11.94
CA LEU A 79 12.11 -2.44 -13.24
C LEU A 79 12.86 -1.12 -13.33
N ASP A 80 14.18 -1.19 -13.32
CA ASP A 80 15.06 -0.05 -13.38
C ASP A 80 15.86 -0.04 -14.70
N ARG A 81 16.05 1.16 -15.25
CA ARG A 81 16.92 1.40 -16.41
C ARG A 81 17.93 2.48 -16.06
N LEU A 82 19.20 2.13 -16.23
CA LEU A 82 20.29 3.09 -16.16
C LEU A 82 20.80 3.39 -17.57
N HIS A 83 20.94 4.68 -17.89
CA HIS A 83 21.55 5.13 -19.14
C HIS A 83 22.37 6.40 -18.88
N GLY A 84 23.69 6.26 -18.86
CA GLY A 84 24.59 7.37 -18.53
C GLY A 84 24.32 7.97 -17.15
N ARG A 85 23.80 9.20 -17.11
CA ARG A 85 23.42 9.91 -15.88
C ARG A 85 21.96 9.76 -15.50
N ALA A 86 21.15 9.19 -16.38
CA ALA A 86 19.73 9.05 -16.16
C ALA A 86 19.41 7.68 -15.53
N VAL A 87 18.52 7.68 -14.54
CA VAL A 87 17.97 6.49 -13.91
C VAL A 87 16.45 6.55 -14.01
N TRP A 88 15.84 5.53 -14.59
CA TRP A 88 14.40 5.36 -14.62
C TRP A 88 14.03 4.16 -13.78
N SER A 89 13.34 4.37 -12.65
CA SER A 89 12.98 3.35 -11.68
C SER A 89 11.47 3.22 -11.60
N ASN A 90 10.97 2.01 -11.77
CA ASN A 90 9.56 1.67 -11.66
C ASN A 90 9.37 0.63 -10.56
N ASN A 91 8.40 0.83 -9.69
CA ASN A 91 8.04 -0.10 -8.63
C ASN A 91 6.54 -0.32 -8.66
N LEU A 92 6.12 -1.57 -8.56
CA LEU A 92 4.73 -1.99 -8.44
C LEU A 92 4.57 -2.85 -7.19
N ASP A 93 3.82 -2.34 -6.23
CA ASP A 93 3.47 -3.04 -5.00
C ASP A 93 1.97 -3.33 -5.00
N MET A 94 1.58 -4.58 -4.84
CA MET A 94 0.19 -5.00 -4.79
C MET A 94 -0.03 -5.94 -3.60
N THR A 95 -1.16 -5.79 -2.93
CA THR A 95 -1.60 -6.70 -1.87
C THR A 95 -3.07 -7.03 -2.05
N TYR A 96 -3.44 -8.27 -1.75
CA TYR A 96 -4.83 -8.69 -1.74
C TYR A 96 -5.04 -9.76 -0.67
N GLY A 97 -6.06 -9.57 0.16
CA GLY A 97 -6.36 -10.47 1.26
C GLY A 97 -7.85 -10.78 1.39
N LEU A 98 -8.17 -12.04 1.68
CA LEU A 98 -9.52 -12.54 1.91
C LEU A 98 -9.57 -13.33 3.22
N TYR A 99 -10.65 -13.17 3.94
CA TYR A 99 -11.00 -13.93 5.13
C TYR A 99 -12.33 -14.61 4.92
N TYR A 100 -12.38 -15.89 5.24
CA TYR A 100 -13.56 -16.74 5.21
C TYR A 100 -13.80 -17.29 6.61
N ALA A 101 -15.04 -17.29 7.07
CA ALA A 101 -15.40 -17.82 8.38
C ALA A 101 -16.72 -18.59 8.34
N TYR A 102 -16.85 -19.59 9.20
CA TYR A 102 -18.10 -20.35 9.35
C TYR A 102 -19.25 -19.46 9.81
N SER A 103 -19.01 -18.56 10.76
CA SER A 103 -20.01 -17.61 11.27
C SER A 103 -20.60 -16.69 10.21
N THR A 104 -19.88 -16.46 9.12
CA THR A 104 -20.32 -15.64 7.97
C THR A 104 -20.76 -16.49 6.78
N GLY A 105 -20.99 -17.80 6.95
CA GLY A 105 -21.34 -18.72 5.88
C GLY A 105 -20.27 -18.84 4.80
N PHE A 106 -19.01 -18.61 5.15
CA PHE A 106 -17.86 -18.59 4.24
C PHE A 106 -17.95 -17.52 3.13
N VAL A 107 -18.74 -16.46 3.36
CA VAL A 107 -18.73 -15.29 2.47
C VAL A 107 -17.36 -14.63 2.59
N PRO A 108 -16.66 -14.36 1.45
CA PRO A 108 -15.33 -13.76 1.49
C PRO A 108 -15.37 -12.30 1.98
N HIS A 109 -14.70 -12.03 3.08
CA HIS A 109 -14.49 -10.68 3.59
C HIS A 109 -13.10 -10.18 3.16
N LYS A 110 -13.06 -9.06 2.47
CA LYS A 110 -11.81 -8.42 2.06
C LYS A 110 -11.05 -7.89 3.28
N THR A 111 -9.80 -8.30 3.47
CA THR A 111 -8.94 -7.88 4.58
C THR A 111 -7.81 -6.97 4.13
N ASP A 112 -7.40 -7.07 2.87
CA ASP A 112 -6.39 -6.20 2.26
C ASP A 112 -6.69 -6.02 0.76
N ASP A 113 -6.38 -4.83 0.23
CA ASP A 113 -6.55 -4.54 -1.20
C ASP A 113 -5.81 -3.24 -1.53
N ARG A 114 -4.69 -3.35 -2.23
CA ARG A 114 -3.87 -2.20 -2.59
C ARG A 114 -3.16 -2.42 -3.91
N ILE A 115 -3.15 -1.38 -4.72
CA ILE A 115 -2.29 -1.18 -5.88
C ILE A 115 -1.49 0.08 -5.62
N ASP A 116 -0.16 0.02 -5.73
CA ASP A 116 0.73 1.18 -5.61
C ASP A 116 1.82 1.09 -6.66
N PHE A 117 1.70 1.91 -7.69
CA PHE A 117 2.69 2.03 -8.75
C PHE A 117 3.46 3.34 -8.62
N THR A 118 4.77 3.27 -8.58
CA THR A 118 5.65 4.44 -8.54
C THR A 118 6.65 4.39 -9.69
N SER A 119 6.72 5.44 -10.50
CA SER A 119 7.71 5.64 -11.54
C SER A 119 8.51 6.90 -11.25
N LYS A 120 9.84 6.80 -11.26
CA LYS A 120 10.76 7.91 -11.02
C LYS A 120 11.77 8.00 -12.16
N TYR A 121 11.93 9.18 -12.72
CA TYR A 121 13.00 9.49 -13.69
C TYR A 121 13.93 10.52 -13.08
N GLY A 122 15.15 10.09 -12.76
CA GLY A 122 16.17 10.91 -12.12
C GLY A 122 17.36 11.18 -13.06
N TYR A 123 17.87 12.41 -13.06
CA TYR A 123 19.08 12.80 -13.75
C TYR A 123 20.15 13.21 -12.72
N ARG A 124 21.32 12.54 -12.73
CA ARG A 124 22.40 12.78 -11.77
C ARG A 124 23.05 14.13 -11.99
N VAL A 125 23.16 14.91 -10.92
CA VAL A 125 23.87 16.18 -10.91
C VAL A 125 25.35 15.95 -10.59
N ASP A 126 26.25 16.40 -11.45
CA ASP A 126 27.69 16.13 -11.34
C ASP A 126 28.37 16.70 -10.10
N THR A 127 27.87 17.84 -9.63
CA THR A 127 28.50 18.58 -8.53
C THR A 127 28.30 17.96 -7.18
N VAL A 128 27.28 17.07 -7.02
CA VAL A 128 26.95 16.42 -5.75
C VAL A 128 26.82 14.93 -5.95
N LYS A 129 27.64 14.16 -5.26
CA LYS A 129 27.63 12.70 -5.32
C LYS A 129 26.27 12.14 -4.85
N ASN A 130 25.71 11.20 -5.60
CA ASN A 130 24.46 10.51 -5.27
C ASN A 130 23.21 11.41 -5.28
N PHE A 131 23.28 12.61 -5.85
CA PHE A 131 22.15 13.51 -5.93
C PHE A 131 21.59 13.56 -7.36
N TYR A 132 20.26 13.51 -7.47
CA TYR A 132 19.51 13.48 -8.72
C TYR A 132 18.43 14.56 -8.71
N LEU A 133 18.20 15.19 -9.85
CA LEU A 133 16.95 15.89 -10.13
C LEU A 133 15.96 14.87 -10.66
N THR A 134 14.83 14.71 -10.00
CA THR A 134 13.92 13.58 -10.22
C THR A 134 12.49 14.06 -10.43
N GLY A 135 11.86 13.57 -11.52
CA GLY A 135 10.42 13.58 -11.69
C GLY A 135 9.82 12.26 -11.16
N LEU A 136 8.71 12.36 -10.45
CA LEU A 136 8.00 11.23 -9.87
C LEU A 136 6.56 11.21 -10.33
N PHE A 137 6.07 10.03 -10.68
CA PHE A 137 4.66 9.70 -10.84
C PHE A 137 4.32 8.56 -9.87
N ASN A 138 3.23 8.70 -9.14
CA ASN A 138 2.71 7.64 -8.28
C ASN A 138 1.20 7.49 -8.50
N PHE A 139 0.77 6.26 -8.64
CA PHE A 139 -0.63 5.85 -8.72
C PHE A 139 -0.95 4.89 -7.58
N LYS A 140 -2.04 5.17 -6.84
CA LYS A 140 -2.56 4.28 -5.79
C LYS A 140 -4.04 4.06 -5.98
N SER A 141 -4.47 2.81 -5.81
CA SER A 141 -5.88 2.40 -5.82
C SER A 141 -6.05 1.04 -5.13
N GLN A 142 -7.19 0.43 -5.36
CA GLN A 142 -7.54 -0.93 -4.96
C GLN A 142 -8.17 -1.68 -6.15
N PHE A 143 -8.33 -3.02 -6.04
CA PHE A 143 -8.85 -3.85 -7.12
C PHE A 143 -10.37 -3.97 -7.11
N THR A 144 -10.97 -4.10 -5.91
CA THR A 144 -12.35 -4.52 -5.74
C THR A 144 -13.09 -3.64 -4.73
N LYS A 145 -14.41 -3.78 -4.68
CA LYS A 145 -15.23 -3.12 -3.67
C LYS A 145 -14.80 -3.47 -2.25
N GLY A 146 -14.77 -2.47 -1.38
CA GLY A 146 -14.61 -2.62 0.06
C GLY A 146 -15.96 -2.46 0.75
N TYR A 147 -16.11 -3.07 1.92
CA TYR A 147 -17.34 -3.06 2.68
C TYR A 147 -17.06 -2.87 4.18
N ASP A 148 -17.99 -2.24 4.86
CA ASP A 148 -18.06 -2.27 6.32
C ASP A 148 -18.95 -3.46 6.74
N TYR A 149 -18.32 -4.59 7.01
CA TYR A 149 -19.00 -5.83 7.39
C TYR A 149 -19.70 -5.77 8.75
N THR A 150 -19.55 -4.68 9.50
CA THR A 150 -20.33 -4.43 10.73
C THR A 150 -21.74 -3.89 10.44
N ASN A 151 -21.96 -3.39 9.21
CA ASN A 151 -23.26 -2.95 8.74
C ASN A 151 -24.13 -4.17 8.36
N PRO A 152 -25.34 -4.36 8.92
CA PRO A 152 -26.23 -5.46 8.54
C PRO A 152 -26.58 -5.51 7.04
N ASN A 153 -26.56 -4.37 6.34
CA ASN A 153 -26.85 -4.25 4.90
C ASN A 153 -25.56 -4.00 4.09
N TRP A 154 -24.42 -4.49 4.53
CA TRP A 154 -23.11 -4.22 3.93
C TRP A 154 -23.04 -4.54 2.43
N GLU A 155 -23.75 -5.58 1.94
CA GLU A 155 -23.75 -5.99 0.53
C GLU A 155 -24.22 -4.87 -0.41
N ASN A 156 -25.13 -4.03 0.05
CA ASN A 156 -25.71 -2.90 -0.71
C ASN A 156 -25.03 -1.57 -0.38
N ALA A 157 -24.06 -1.54 0.54
CA ALA A 157 -23.41 -0.33 1.02
C ALA A 157 -21.87 -0.45 0.91
N PRO A 158 -21.31 -0.55 -0.30
CA PRO A 158 -19.88 -0.56 -0.47
C PRO A 158 -19.25 0.77 0.01
N THR A 159 -18.10 0.68 0.66
CA THR A 159 -17.38 1.85 1.20
C THR A 159 -16.27 2.33 0.29
N SER A 160 -15.82 1.50 -0.65
CA SER A 160 -14.75 1.81 -1.60
C SER A 160 -14.83 0.90 -2.83
N ASP A 161 -14.13 1.27 -3.93
CA ASP A 161 -14.08 0.52 -5.18
C ASP A 161 -12.79 0.83 -5.96
N PHE A 162 -12.56 0.18 -7.10
CA PHE A 162 -11.49 0.55 -8.04
C PHE A 162 -11.63 2.04 -8.41
N LEU A 163 -10.52 2.78 -8.32
CA LEU A 163 -10.46 4.25 -8.45
C LEU A 163 -11.35 5.05 -7.47
N THR A 164 -11.86 4.40 -6.44
CA THR A 164 -12.64 5.06 -5.38
C THR A 164 -12.15 4.59 -3.99
N PRO A 165 -11.02 5.18 -3.49
CA PRO A 165 -10.24 6.27 -4.09
C PRO A 165 -9.19 5.81 -5.13
N GLY A 166 -8.98 6.68 -6.13
CA GLY A 166 -7.83 6.64 -7.01
C GLY A 166 -6.95 7.87 -6.77
N TYR A 167 -5.67 7.69 -6.42
CA TYR A 167 -4.72 8.77 -6.18
C TYR A 167 -3.67 8.81 -7.27
N PHE A 168 -3.49 9.97 -7.90
CA PHE A 168 -2.46 10.25 -8.88
C PHE A 168 -1.60 11.38 -8.36
N THR A 169 -0.31 11.14 -8.15
CA THR A 169 0.64 12.15 -7.68
C THR A 169 1.74 12.34 -8.70
N ILE A 170 1.99 13.59 -9.07
CA ILE A 170 3.11 14.00 -9.92
C ILE A 170 3.95 14.99 -9.12
N ALA A 171 5.27 14.79 -9.07
CA ALA A 171 6.16 15.63 -8.29
C ALA A 171 7.48 15.80 -9.00
N ALA A 172 8.12 16.98 -8.85
CA ALA A 172 9.45 17.25 -9.33
C ALA A 172 10.32 17.80 -8.18
N GLY A 173 11.50 17.20 -7.97
CA GLY A 173 12.32 17.55 -6.82
C GLY A 173 13.72 16.97 -6.83
N GLY A 174 14.38 17.02 -5.68
CA GLY A 174 15.68 16.43 -5.44
C GLY A 174 15.57 15.02 -4.85
N GLU A 175 16.43 14.12 -5.30
CA GLU A 175 16.55 12.77 -4.74
C GLU A 175 18.00 12.49 -4.36
N TYR A 176 18.23 12.09 -3.12
CA TYR A 176 19.47 11.45 -2.71
C TYR A 176 19.30 9.93 -2.80
N ARG A 177 20.19 9.28 -3.57
CA ARG A 177 20.15 7.83 -3.77
C ARG A 177 21.53 7.24 -3.51
N LYS A 178 21.59 6.23 -2.62
CA LYS A 178 22.80 5.45 -2.37
C LYS A 178 22.49 3.99 -2.63
N GLY A 179 22.93 3.52 -3.78
CA GLY A 179 22.62 2.19 -4.25
C GLY A 179 21.12 1.97 -4.48
N SER A 180 20.70 0.73 -4.35
CA SER A 180 19.30 0.31 -4.31
C SER A 180 18.68 0.45 -2.91
N ASP A 181 19.54 0.61 -1.89
CA ASP A 181 19.13 0.46 -0.49
C ASP A 181 18.56 1.74 0.11
N ILE A 182 19.01 2.92 -0.34
CA ILE A 182 18.61 4.21 0.21
C ILE A 182 18.12 5.13 -0.91
N SER A 183 16.92 5.67 -0.76
CA SER A 183 16.35 6.71 -1.60
C SER A 183 15.56 7.69 -0.74
N PHE A 184 15.92 8.98 -0.78
CA PHE A 184 15.18 10.07 -0.17
C PHE A 184 14.85 11.11 -1.24
N PHE A 185 13.59 11.22 -1.58
CA PHE A 185 13.05 12.16 -2.54
C PHE A 185 12.27 13.25 -1.82
N LEU A 186 12.56 14.51 -2.13
CA LEU A 186 11.85 15.66 -1.60
C LEU A 186 11.44 16.57 -2.75
N SER A 187 10.16 16.88 -2.82
CA SER A 187 9.59 17.80 -3.79
C SER A 187 8.77 18.90 -3.10
N PRO A 188 9.10 20.17 -3.26
CA PRO A 188 8.23 21.27 -2.84
C PRO A 188 7.08 21.52 -3.83
N LEU A 189 7.10 20.89 -5.01
CA LEU A 189 6.14 21.07 -6.10
C LEU A 189 5.53 19.73 -6.47
N ALA A 190 4.44 19.35 -5.80
CA ALA A 190 3.72 18.11 -6.03
C ALA A 190 2.24 18.38 -6.26
N GLY A 191 1.71 17.89 -7.38
CA GLY A 191 0.28 17.84 -7.67
C GLY A 191 -0.27 16.48 -7.31
N ARG A 192 -1.42 16.43 -6.65
CA ARG A 192 -2.20 15.20 -6.41
C ARG A 192 -3.61 15.37 -6.91
N ILE A 193 -4.08 14.36 -7.63
CA ILE A 193 -5.48 14.24 -8.07
C ILE A 193 -6.06 13.05 -7.32
N THR A 194 -7.17 13.26 -6.63
CA THR A 194 -7.96 12.19 -6.00
C THR A 194 -9.24 12.01 -6.79
N LEU A 195 -9.51 10.79 -7.23
CA LEU A 195 -10.75 10.39 -7.89
C LEU A 195 -11.63 9.61 -6.91
N ALA A 196 -12.93 9.85 -6.97
CA ALA A 196 -13.93 9.05 -6.27
C ALA A 196 -15.27 9.11 -7.05
N SER A 197 -16.00 8.00 -7.09
CA SER A 197 -17.33 7.99 -7.72
C SER A 197 -18.34 8.80 -6.91
N LYS A 198 -19.32 9.40 -7.60
CA LYS A 198 -20.43 10.12 -6.96
C LYS A 198 -21.25 9.22 -6.03
N ASP A 199 -21.36 7.94 -6.34
CA ASP A 199 -22.09 6.98 -5.50
C ASP A 199 -21.53 6.90 -4.06
N TYR A 200 -20.25 7.22 -3.89
CA TYR A 200 -19.60 7.27 -2.58
C TYR A 200 -19.55 8.67 -1.99
N THR A 201 -19.27 9.69 -2.81
CA THR A 201 -19.17 11.06 -2.31
C THR A 201 -20.52 11.67 -1.94
N SER A 202 -21.62 11.12 -2.44
CA SER A 202 -22.98 11.55 -2.10
C SER A 202 -23.56 10.85 -0.85
N GLN A 203 -22.88 9.87 -0.28
CA GLN A 203 -23.33 9.16 0.92
C GLN A 203 -23.17 9.99 2.22
N SER A 204 -22.30 10.99 2.20
CA SER A 204 -22.01 11.81 3.36
C SER A 204 -21.90 13.30 2.99
N PRO A 205 -22.42 14.23 3.80
CA PRO A 205 -22.29 15.67 3.55
C PRO A 205 -20.83 16.16 3.43
N GLN A 206 -19.87 15.42 4.02
CA GLN A 206 -18.44 15.73 3.93
C GLN A 206 -17.79 15.17 2.65
N GLY A 207 -18.57 14.45 1.82
CA GLY A 207 -18.03 13.70 0.71
C GLY A 207 -17.31 12.42 1.15
N ALA A 208 -16.36 11.96 0.34
CA ALA A 208 -15.54 10.78 0.63
C ALA A 208 -14.11 10.98 0.12
N PHE A 209 -13.11 10.42 0.83
CA PHE A 209 -11.69 10.46 0.44
C PHE A 209 -11.14 11.89 0.20
N GLY A 210 -11.71 12.89 0.85
CA GLY A 210 -11.38 14.30 0.68
C GLY A 210 -12.10 14.97 -0.50
N VAL A 211 -12.75 14.22 -1.38
CA VAL A 211 -13.58 14.74 -2.48
C VAL A 211 -14.91 15.21 -1.89
N ASP A 212 -15.29 16.45 -2.19
CA ASP A 212 -16.50 17.07 -1.66
C ASP A 212 -17.77 16.32 -2.04
N TYR A 213 -18.85 16.59 -1.31
CA TYR A 213 -20.19 16.04 -1.58
C TYR A 213 -20.57 16.17 -3.06
N ASN A 214 -20.99 15.06 -3.64
CA ASN A 214 -21.44 14.96 -5.04
C ASN A 214 -20.43 15.41 -6.11
N LYS A 215 -19.14 15.48 -5.74
CA LYS A 215 -18.01 15.67 -6.67
C LYS A 215 -17.32 14.35 -6.98
N THR A 216 -16.48 14.34 -8.02
CA THR A 216 -15.73 13.14 -8.44
C THR A 216 -14.22 13.31 -8.38
N VAL A 217 -13.77 14.55 -8.23
CA VAL A 217 -12.33 14.88 -8.32
C VAL A 217 -11.97 15.91 -7.27
N LEU A 218 -10.81 15.72 -6.66
CA LEU A 218 -10.13 16.72 -5.84
C LEU A 218 -8.74 16.98 -6.42
N TYR A 219 -8.41 18.25 -6.66
CA TYR A 219 -7.08 18.70 -7.05
C TYR A 219 -6.38 19.27 -5.83
N GLN A 220 -5.15 18.83 -5.58
CA GLN A 220 -4.30 19.30 -4.49
C GLN A 220 -2.94 19.70 -5.06
N PHE A 221 -2.31 20.67 -4.43
CA PHE A 221 -0.94 21.10 -4.75
C PHE A 221 -0.16 21.31 -3.46
N GLY A 222 1.09 20.81 -3.41
CA GLY A 222 1.81 20.87 -2.15
C GLY A 222 3.22 20.32 -2.19
N ALA A 223 3.73 19.89 -1.04
CA ALA A 223 5.00 19.21 -0.89
C ALA A 223 4.82 17.69 -0.76
N TYR A 224 5.78 16.95 -1.32
CA TYR A 224 5.83 15.49 -1.20
C TYR A 224 7.23 15.03 -0.79
N PHE A 225 7.27 14.12 0.17
CA PHE A 225 8.47 13.40 0.58
C PHE A 225 8.26 11.90 0.42
N SER A 226 9.29 11.19 -0.08
CA SER A 226 9.31 9.73 -0.14
C SER A 226 10.68 9.22 0.26
N GLY A 227 10.76 8.56 1.41
CA GLY A 227 11.94 7.89 1.91
C GLY A 227 11.78 6.37 1.80
N ARG A 228 12.81 5.70 1.29
CA ARG A 228 12.90 4.23 1.24
C ARG A 228 14.23 3.77 1.77
N TYR A 229 14.22 2.73 2.59
CA TYR A 229 15.42 2.11 3.10
C TYR A 229 15.24 0.59 3.14
N THR A 230 16.22 -0.10 2.57
CA THR A 230 16.31 -1.57 2.60
C THR A 230 17.56 -1.96 3.38
N TRP A 231 17.40 -2.76 4.40
CA TRP A 231 18.51 -3.27 5.21
C TRP A 231 18.57 -4.80 5.13
N ASN A 232 19.58 -5.29 4.43
CA ASN A 232 19.93 -6.70 4.39
C ASN A 232 20.69 -7.03 5.68
N ILE A 233 19.99 -7.40 6.76
CA ILE A 233 20.57 -7.68 8.08
C ILE A 233 21.53 -8.85 7.97
N ASN A 234 21.13 -9.90 7.24
CA ASN A 234 21.96 -11.04 6.89
C ASN A 234 21.36 -11.77 5.66
N LYS A 235 21.94 -12.94 5.27
CA LYS A 235 21.49 -13.73 4.11
C LYS A 235 20.04 -14.24 4.20
N LYS A 236 19.45 -14.22 5.41
CA LYS A 236 18.10 -14.71 5.65
C LYS A 236 17.11 -13.61 6.06
N MET A 237 17.60 -12.45 6.49
CA MET A 237 16.80 -11.42 7.12
C MET A 237 16.91 -10.11 6.38
N VAL A 238 15.77 -9.57 5.94
CA VAL A 238 15.67 -8.29 5.24
C VAL A 238 14.63 -7.44 5.95
N PHE A 239 14.98 -6.18 6.20
CA PHE A 239 14.04 -5.16 6.63
C PHE A 239 13.92 -4.10 5.55
N LYS A 240 12.69 -3.79 5.17
CA LYS A 240 12.36 -2.71 4.23
C LYS A 240 11.46 -1.72 4.92
N THR A 241 11.73 -0.44 4.76
CA THR A 241 10.86 0.61 5.27
C THR A 241 10.64 1.68 4.21
N ARG A 242 9.44 2.26 4.20
CA ARG A 242 9.03 3.33 3.31
C ARG A 242 8.21 4.34 4.10
N LEU A 243 8.53 5.62 3.95
CA LEU A 243 7.77 6.74 4.48
C LEU A 243 7.41 7.67 3.33
N ASP A 244 6.14 7.79 3.02
CA ASP A 244 5.61 8.82 2.12
C ASP A 244 4.87 9.87 2.93
N MET A 245 5.11 11.16 2.67
CA MET A 245 4.44 12.28 3.34
C MET A 245 3.95 13.27 2.29
N TYR A 246 2.78 13.85 2.52
CA TYR A 246 2.20 14.87 1.64
C TYR A 246 1.57 15.99 2.47
N SER A 247 1.93 17.23 2.16
CA SER A 247 1.32 18.43 2.69
C SER A 247 0.59 19.16 1.56
N ASN A 248 -0.70 19.43 1.72
CA ASN A 248 -1.50 20.16 0.74
C ASN A 248 -1.47 21.66 1.06
N TYR A 249 -0.80 22.47 0.24
CA TYR A 249 -0.77 23.93 0.43
C TYR A 249 -2.12 24.60 0.24
N LEU A 250 -3.05 23.95 -0.46
CA LEU A 250 -4.40 24.46 -0.71
C LEU A 250 -5.43 23.96 0.32
N ALA A 251 -4.96 23.27 1.35
CA ALA A 251 -5.85 22.75 2.40
C ALA A 251 -6.57 23.88 3.12
N LYS A 252 -7.89 23.71 3.26
CA LYS A 252 -8.77 24.66 3.94
C LYS A 252 -9.98 23.93 4.53
N ASP A 253 -10.60 24.57 5.52
CA ASP A 253 -11.84 24.07 6.11
C ASP A 253 -12.94 23.88 5.06
N THR A 254 -13.63 22.75 5.12
CA THR A 254 -14.83 22.47 4.32
C THR A 254 -16.06 22.91 5.12
N LYS A 255 -16.97 23.62 4.44
CA LYS A 255 -18.23 24.12 5.02
C LYS A 255 -19.42 23.46 4.33
N ASP A 256 -20.51 23.28 5.10
CA ASP A 256 -21.81 22.89 4.55
C ASP A 256 -22.51 24.07 3.83
N SER A 257 -23.70 23.81 3.28
CA SER A 257 -24.51 24.81 2.58
C SER A 257 -24.99 25.96 3.46
N VAL A 258 -24.94 25.83 4.78
CA VAL A 258 -25.34 26.81 5.78
C VAL A 258 -24.14 27.59 6.31
N GLY A 259 -22.92 27.16 5.99
CA GLY A 259 -21.66 27.81 6.40
C GLY A 259 -21.00 27.22 7.64
N ASN A 260 -21.53 26.15 8.22
CA ASN A 260 -20.89 25.46 9.33
C ASN A 260 -19.66 24.68 8.86
N ILE A 261 -18.60 24.67 9.67
CA ILE A 261 -17.41 23.88 9.37
C ILE A 261 -17.74 22.39 9.61
N VAL A 262 -17.73 21.59 8.54
CA VAL A 262 -17.95 20.14 8.59
C VAL A 262 -16.65 19.35 8.60
N LYS A 263 -15.53 19.97 8.20
CA LYS A 263 -14.18 19.41 8.27
C LYS A 263 -13.16 20.54 8.41
N ARG A 264 -12.25 20.41 9.39
CA ARG A 264 -11.10 21.30 9.52
C ARG A 264 -9.91 20.76 8.75
N ASP A 265 -9.28 21.60 7.96
CA ASP A 265 -8.07 21.25 7.23
C ASP A 265 -7.17 22.49 7.03
N ASN A 266 -5.86 22.26 7.06
CA ASN A 266 -4.85 23.28 6.82
C ASN A 266 -3.54 22.63 6.34
N PRO A 267 -2.59 23.40 5.75
CA PRO A 267 -1.35 22.84 5.21
C PRO A 267 -0.44 22.11 6.20
N SER A 268 -0.60 22.34 7.52
CA SER A 268 0.18 21.63 8.54
C SER A 268 -0.34 20.23 8.84
N ASN A 269 -1.52 19.87 8.33
CA ASN A 269 -2.05 18.50 8.40
C ASN A 269 -1.34 17.63 7.36
N ILE A 270 -0.19 17.07 7.73
CA ILE A 270 0.61 16.24 6.84
C ILE A 270 0.03 14.83 6.82
N SER A 271 -0.44 14.39 5.65
CA SER A 271 -0.80 12.99 5.43
C SER A 271 0.46 12.14 5.29
N PHE A 272 0.49 10.94 5.88
CA PHE A 272 1.61 10.04 5.72
C PHE A 272 1.18 8.56 5.58
N LEU A 273 2.03 7.82 4.90
CA LEU A 273 2.03 6.35 4.86
C LEU A 273 3.42 5.90 5.29
N PHE A 274 3.47 5.07 6.34
CA PHE A 274 4.70 4.49 6.86
C PHE A 274 4.57 2.97 6.83
N ASP A 275 5.22 2.34 5.84
CA ASP A 275 5.24 0.90 5.64
C ASP A 275 6.54 0.31 6.16
N ASN A 276 6.45 -0.78 6.91
CA ASN A 276 7.58 -1.55 7.39
C ASN A 276 7.36 -3.02 7.08
N LEU A 277 8.34 -3.66 6.48
CA LEU A 277 8.31 -5.06 6.13
C LEU A 277 9.58 -5.73 6.65
N TYR A 278 9.41 -6.69 7.54
CA TYR A 278 10.45 -7.57 8.00
C TYR A 278 10.22 -8.96 7.39
N SER A 279 11.22 -9.51 6.71
CA SER A 279 11.14 -10.83 6.10
C SER A 279 12.26 -11.70 6.62
N TYR A 280 11.93 -12.92 7.06
CA TYR A 280 12.86 -13.97 7.48
C TYR A 280 12.71 -15.20 6.59
N LYS A 281 13.76 -15.56 5.89
CA LYS A 281 13.82 -16.71 5.00
C LYS A 281 14.06 -17.99 5.79
N ILE A 282 13.04 -18.85 5.85
CA ILE A 282 13.12 -20.17 6.50
C ILE A 282 13.82 -21.17 5.59
N SER A 283 13.39 -21.24 4.33
CA SER A 283 13.96 -22.11 3.30
C SER A 283 14.08 -21.36 1.95
N LYS A 284 14.40 -22.07 0.87
CA LYS A 284 14.48 -21.46 -0.49
C LYS A 284 13.15 -20.88 -0.95
N SER A 285 12.03 -21.47 -0.53
CA SER A 285 10.68 -21.13 -0.99
C SER A 285 9.72 -20.76 0.14
N MET A 286 10.20 -20.71 1.40
CA MET A 286 9.37 -20.37 2.54
C MET A 286 9.96 -19.20 3.31
N ASN A 287 9.12 -18.26 3.65
CA ASN A 287 9.47 -17.10 4.46
C ASN A 287 8.43 -16.84 5.55
N LEU A 288 8.87 -16.11 6.53
CA LEU A 288 8.06 -15.47 7.55
C LEU A 288 8.10 -13.98 7.30
N THR A 289 6.95 -13.35 7.11
CA THR A 289 6.85 -11.93 6.84
C THR A 289 6.01 -11.25 7.92
N LEU A 290 6.55 -10.17 8.48
CA LEU A 290 5.85 -9.27 9.37
C LEU A 290 5.77 -7.90 8.69
N GLY A 291 4.56 -7.49 8.34
CA GLY A 291 4.24 -6.16 7.80
C GLY A 291 3.60 -5.29 8.86
N ALA A 292 3.96 -4.01 8.91
CA ALA A 292 3.29 -3.01 9.72
C ALA A 292 3.14 -1.72 8.91
N THR A 293 1.90 -1.34 8.64
CA THR A 293 1.53 -0.14 7.89
C THR A 293 0.83 0.84 8.82
N PHE A 294 1.29 2.07 8.83
CA PHE A 294 0.68 3.20 9.54
C PHE A 294 0.25 4.24 8.50
N ILE A 295 -1.02 4.63 8.54
CA ILE A 295 -1.57 5.63 7.62
C ILE A 295 -2.24 6.73 8.46
N TYR A 296 -1.90 7.97 8.15
CA TYR A 296 -2.63 9.13 8.59
C TYR A 296 -3.02 9.98 7.39
N ASP A 297 -4.31 10.21 7.21
CA ASP A 297 -4.82 11.08 6.17
C ASP A 297 -6.02 11.87 6.72
N ASN A 298 -5.86 13.19 6.78
CA ASN A 298 -6.92 14.08 7.23
C ASN A 298 -8.14 14.11 6.29
N SER A 299 -7.98 13.60 5.07
CA SER A 299 -9.07 13.42 4.11
C SER A 299 -9.99 12.24 4.45
N ILE A 300 -9.59 11.39 5.39
CA ILE A 300 -10.38 10.25 5.89
C ILE A 300 -10.67 10.48 7.38
N PRO A 301 -11.69 11.30 7.73
CA PRO A 301 -11.99 11.63 9.10
C PRO A 301 -12.51 10.40 9.87
N TYR A 302 -12.04 10.25 11.08
CA TYR A 302 -12.55 9.23 11.99
C TYR A 302 -13.81 9.72 12.71
N ILE A 303 -14.92 9.10 12.38
CA ILE A 303 -16.21 9.36 13.02
C ILE A 303 -16.41 8.34 14.14
N LYS A 304 -16.28 8.77 15.40
CA LYS A 304 -16.65 7.93 16.55
C LYS A 304 -18.13 8.05 16.82
N THR A 305 -18.80 6.91 16.81
CA THR A 305 -20.16 6.78 17.33
C THR A 305 -20.14 6.08 18.71
N TYR A 306 -21.16 6.32 19.51
CA TYR A 306 -21.45 5.52 20.70
C TYR A 306 -22.96 5.30 20.77
N LYS A 307 -23.38 4.18 21.35
CA LYS A 307 -24.80 3.96 21.63
C LYS A 307 -25.20 4.70 22.89
N ASN A 308 -26.20 5.57 22.79
CA ASN A 308 -26.80 6.24 23.95
C ASN A 308 -27.63 5.25 24.78
N GLN A 309 -28.22 5.71 25.89
CA GLN A 309 -29.06 4.88 26.77
C GLN A 309 -30.29 4.27 26.07
N ALA A 310 -30.74 4.86 24.96
CA ALA A 310 -31.83 4.36 24.13
C ALA A 310 -31.35 3.39 23.02
N GLY A 311 -30.06 3.02 22.98
CA GLY A 311 -29.49 2.16 21.97
C GLY A 311 -29.26 2.80 20.60
N VAL A 312 -29.49 4.13 20.49
CA VAL A 312 -29.31 4.87 19.23
C VAL A 312 -27.84 5.27 19.08
N GLU A 313 -27.27 5.05 17.88
CA GLU A 313 -25.94 5.53 17.57
C GLU A 313 -25.89 7.05 17.45
N VAL A 314 -25.04 7.67 18.26
CA VAL A 314 -24.86 9.11 18.34
C VAL A 314 -23.39 9.44 18.08
N LEU A 315 -23.13 10.53 17.36
CA LEU A 315 -21.78 11.04 17.13
C LEU A 315 -21.12 11.45 18.45
N LYS A 316 -19.90 10.98 18.67
CA LYS A 316 -19.13 11.32 19.88
C LYS A 316 -18.48 12.71 19.80
N ASN A 317 -18.17 13.17 18.60
CA ASN A 317 -17.49 14.43 18.33
C ASN A 317 -18.37 15.29 17.41
N ASN A 318 -18.27 16.60 17.53
CA ASN A 318 -18.87 17.51 16.56
C ASN A 318 -18.17 17.37 15.20
N PRO A 319 -18.89 17.51 14.07
CA PRO A 319 -18.28 17.42 12.74
C PRO A 319 -17.08 18.34 12.52
N GLY A 320 -17.08 19.54 13.12
CA GLY A 320 -15.96 20.49 13.04
C GLY A 320 -14.70 20.08 13.79
N ASP A 321 -14.78 19.07 14.66
CA ASP A 321 -13.66 18.56 15.46
C ASP A 321 -13.08 17.26 14.84
N TRP A 322 -13.54 16.85 13.69
CA TRP A 322 -13.05 15.65 13.02
C TRP A 322 -11.65 15.89 12.47
N LEU A 323 -10.69 15.28 13.13
CA LEU A 323 -9.32 15.14 12.64
C LEU A 323 -9.18 13.79 11.98
N GLY A 324 -8.25 13.68 11.04
CA GLY A 324 -7.75 12.39 10.58
C GLY A 324 -7.27 11.54 11.77
N TRP A 325 -7.23 10.26 11.65
CA TRP A 325 -6.77 9.35 12.68
C TRP A 325 -5.70 8.40 12.15
N LEU A 326 -4.87 7.94 13.07
CA LEU A 326 -3.85 6.96 12.74
C LEU A 326 -4.50 5.60 12.53
N GLN A 327 -4.42 5.11 11.31
CA GLN A 327 -4.82 3.76 10.94
C GLN A 327 -3.59 2.85 11.03
N VAL A 328 -3.74 1.71 11.68
CA VAL A 328 -2.66 0.73 11.84
C VAL A 328 -3.12 -0.60 11.27
N LYS A 329 -2.30 -1.16 10.38
CA LYS A 329 -2.47 -2.51 9.86
C LYS A 329 -1.23 -3.31 10.17
N GLN A 330 -1.39 -4.49 10.77
CA GLN A 330 -0.34 -5.47 10.97
C GLN A 330 -0.68 -6.74 10.21
N LEU A 331 0.28 -7.29 9.51
CA LEU A 331 0.16 -8.54 8.79
C LEU A 331 1.30 -9.47 9.20
N PHE A 332 0.95 -10.66 9.64
CA PHE A 332 1.90 -11.74 9.89
C PHE A 332 1.58 -12.89 8.94
N THR A 333 2.55 -13.28 8.13
CA THR A 333 2.35 -14.29 7.08
C THR A 333 3.46 -15.32 7.15
N LEU A 334 3.09 -16.58 7.24
CA LEU A 334 3.94 -17.71 6.88
C LEU A 334 3.53 -18.14 5.49
N GLY A 335 4.37 -17.94 4.51
CA GLY A 335 4.00 -18.09 3.12
C GLY A 335 5.05 -18.74 2.26
N MET A 336 4.65 -18.97 1.01
CA MET A 336 5.56 -19.37 -0.07
C MET A 336 5.99 -18.14 -0.84
N GLU A 337 7.31 -17.95 -0.95
CA GLU A 337 7.92 -16.85 -1.67
C GLU A 337 8.52 -17.35 -2.99
N TYR A 338 8.18 -16.66 -4.06
CA TYR A 338 8.82 -16.79 -5.36
C TYR A 338 9.54 -15.48 -5.70
N LYS A 339 10.86 -15.57 -5.96
CA LYS A 339 11.68 -14.45 -6.45
C LYS A 339 12.04 -14.66 -7.91
N PHE A 340 11.96 -13.60 -8.70
CA PHE A 340 12.29 -13.60 -10.13
C PHE A 340 13.20 -12.41 -10.50
#